data_5fda297db542fb79e4199aa2d9fbf882
#
_entry.id   5fda297db542fb79e4199aa2d9fbf882
#
_cell.length_a   1.000
_cell.length_b   1.000
_cell.length_c   1.000
_cell.angle_alpha   90.00
_cell.angle_beta   90.00
_cell.angle_gamma   90.00
#
_symmetry.space_group_name_H-M   'P 1'
#
loop_
_entity.id
_entity.type
_entity.pdbx_description
1 polymer ?
#
loop_
_entity_poly.entity_id
_entity_poly.type
_entity_poly.pdbx_seq_one_letter_code
_entity_poly.pdbx_strand_id
1 'polypeptide(L)'
;MNPAALAKQPRRRWLELRFLASVCAAASALWAFIELAESVVEGETHTLDLAVLMALRTAGNPDDPLGPRGMEQFARDITALGSPGVLTLLVIAASVFLLLARHHRSALLVLAATGSGALATRLLKLSFDRPRPELIPADIYISTASFPSGHAMGSAFVYLTLGALLAQASTNQRLKLYVLGVALTLTGVVGISRIYLGVHWPSDVLAGWAAGAFWAIAWWALAHVVRREAPPGSNALPDRRLG
;
A
#
# COMPACT_ATOMS: atom_id res chain seq x y z
N MET A 1 28.79 -8.55 37.84
CA MET A 1 27.92 -8.04 36.76
C MET A 1 27.99 -9.02 35.59
N ASN A 2 26.86 -9.58 35.15
CA ASN A 2 26.84 -10.66 34.14
C ASN A 2 27.10 -10.08 32.72
N PRO A 3 28.21 -10.44 32.04
CA PRO A 3 28.55 -9.90 30.72
C PRO A 3 27.50 -10.20 29.64
N ALA A 4 26.71 -11.26 29.82
CA ALA A 4 25.59 -11.57 28.90
C ALA A 4 24.43 -10.57 28.98
N ALA A 5 24.29 -9.81 30.06
CA ALA A 5 23.27 -8.78 30.22
C ALA A 5 23.62 -7.49 29.45
N LEU A 6 24.91 -7.17 29.33
CA LEU A 6 25.41 -5.99 28.61
C LEU A 6 25.31 -6.16 27.06
N ALA A 7 25.48 -7.39 26.55
CA ALA A 7 25.38 -7.68 25.12
C ALA A 7 23.94 -7.67 24.57
N LYS A 8 22.91 -7.80 25.41
CA LYS A 8 21.48 -7.76 24.99
C LYS A 8 20.92 -6.35 24.82
N GLN A 9 21.54 -5.34 25.45
CA GLN A 9 21.03 -3.95 25.45
C GLN A 9 21.00 -3.28 24.06
N PRO A 10 22.04 -3.33 23.20
CA PRO A 10 22.01 -2.63 21.93
C PRO A 10 20.94 -3.18 20.98
N ARG A 11 20.72 -4.49 20.97
CA ARG A 11 19.73 -5.14 20.10
C ARG A 11 18.28 -4.77 20.45
N ARG A 12 17.98 -4.60 21.73
CA ARG A 12 16.67 -4.17 22.25
C ARG A 12 16.38 -2.71 21.87
N ARG A 13 17.36 -1.81 22.03
CA ARG A 13 17.24 -0.39 21.64
C ARG A 13 16.96 -0.22 20.14
N TRP A 14 17.64 -0.98 19.26
CA TRP A 14 17.39 -0.95 17.81
C TRP A 14 15.98 -1.42 17.42
N LEU A 15 15.44 -2.41 18.13
CA LEU A 15 14.06 -2.88 17.89
C LEU A 15 13.03 -1.85 18.36
N GLU A 16 13.28 -1.18 19.46
CA GLU A 16 12.42 -0.10 20.00
C GLU A 16 12.45 1.12 19.07
N LEU A 17 13.62 1.51 18.57
CA LEU A 17 13.75 2.61 17.60
C LEU A 17 13.02 2.32 16.27
N ARG A 18 13.11 1.10 15.75
CA ARG A 18 12.39 0.70 14.55
C ARG A 18 10.88 0.71 14.75
N PHE A 19 10.42 0.25 15.88
CA PHE A 19 9.00 0.30 16.24
C PHE A 19 8.51 1.74 16.34
N LEU A 20 9.23 2.59 17.06
CA LEU A 20 8.91 4.02 17.17
C LEU A 20 8.90 4.71 15.80
N ALA A 21 9.91 4.45 14.97
CA ALA A 21 9.96 4.98 13.60
C ALA A 21 8.76 4.54 12.75
N SER A 22 8.29 3.28 12.90
CA SER A 22 7.10 2.82 12.18
C SER A 22 5.82 3.47 12.70
N VAL A 23 5.70 3.72 14.00
CA VAL A 23 4.56 4.45 14.57
C VAL A 23 4.55 5.90 14.08
N CYS A 24 5.70 6.58 14.08
CA CYS A 24 5.82 7.92 13.54
C CYS A 24 5.47 7.96 12.04
N ALA A 25 5.97 6.99 11.25
CA ALA A 25 5.64 6.91 9.82
C ALA A 25 4.15 6.66 9.58
N ALA A 26 3.51 5.80 10.37
CA ALA A 26 2.05 5.58 10.31
C ALA A 26 1.29 6.86 10.68
N ALA A 27 1.67 7.53 11.75
CA ALA A 27 1.03 8.79 12.17
C ALA A 27 1.18 9.88 11.09
N SER A 28 2.37 10.01 10.48
CA SER A 28 2.60 10.96 9.39
C SER A 28 1.77 10.63 8.15
N ALA A 29 1.66 9.35 7.79
CA ALA A 29 0.85 8.92 6.65
C ALA A 29 -0.66 9.16 6.90
N LEU A 30 -1.13 8.91 8.13
CA LEU A 30 -2.51 9.19 8.51
C LEU A 30 -2.78 10.70 8.51
N TRP A 31 -1.87 11.49 9.06
CA TRP A 31 -1.98 12.95 9.05
C TRP A 31 -2.02 13.50 7.63
N ALA A 32 -1.13 13.03 6.76
CA ALA A 32 -1.11 13.43 5.35
C ALA A 32 -2.42 13.06 4.62
N PHE A 33 -3.02 11.91 4.95
CA PHE A 33 -4.33 11.53 4.42
C PHE A 33 -5.44 12.49 4.89
N ILE A 34 -5.47 12.82 6.19
CA ILE A 34 -6.49 13.71 6.77
C ILE A 34 -6.38 15.10 6.15
N GLU A 35 -5.19 15.68 6.10
CA GLU A 35 -4.92 17.00 5.50
C GLU A 35 -5.36 17.06 4.04
N LEU A 36 -5.01 16.02 3.25
CA LEU A 36 -5.45 15.93 1.86
C LEU A 36 -6.98 15.79 1.74
N ALA A 37 -7.61 15.05 2.66
CA ALA A 37 -9.05 14.87 2.65
C ALA A 37 -9.78 16.18 2.97
N GLU A 38 -9.30 16.95 3.95
CA GLU A 38 -9.82 18.29 4.29
C GLU A 38 -9.66 19.24 3.09
N SER A 39 -8.45 19.39 2.54
CA SER A 39 -8.20 20.26 1.38
C SER A 39 -9.03 19.87 0.15
N VAL A 40 -9.32 18.58 -0.04
CA VAL A 40 -10.19 18.10 -1.12
C VAL A 40 -11.65 18.50 -0.87
N VAL A 41 -12.14 18.37 0.36
CA VAL A 41 -13.53 18.75 0.73
C VAL A 41 -13.72 20.26 0.62
N GLU A 42 -12.72 21.05 0.99
CA GLU A 42 -12.70 22.52 0.89
C GLU A 42 -12.47 23.02 -0.56
N GLY A 43 -12.11 22.13 -1.48
CA GLY A 43 -11.89 22.47 -2.90
C GLY A 43 -10.52 23.12 -3.20
N GLU A 44 -9.63 23.22 -2.23
CA GLU A 44 -8.33 23.90 -2.36
C GLU A 44 -7.38 23.18 -3.34
N THR A 45 -7.52 21.85 -3.49
CA THR A 45 -6.65 21.05 -4.37
C THR A 45 -6.99 21.24 -5.85
N HIS A 46 -8.18 21.76 -6.19
CA HIS A 46 -8.71 21.69 -7.56
C HIS A 46 -7.81 22.37 -8.60
N THR A 47 -7.25 23.53 -8.30
CA THR A 47 -6.38 24.27 -9.22
C THR A 47 -5.09 23.51 -9.53
N LEU A 48 -4.46 22.91 -8.51
CA LEU A 48 -3.24 22.09 -8.69
C LEU A 48 -3.55 20.80 -9.41
N ASP A 49 -4.64 20.14 -9.03
CA ASP A 49 -5.10 18.90 -9.66
C ASP A 49 -5.33 19.10 -11.16
N LEU A 50 -6.05 20.17 -11.51
CA LEU A 50 -6.30 20.50 -12.91
C LEU A 50 -5.02 20.85 -13.67
N ALA A 51 -4.13 21.65 -13.08
CA ALA A 51 -2.88 22.02 -13.69
C ALA A 51 -1.99 20.80 -14.00
N VAL A 52 -1.89 19.84 -13.08
CA VAL A 52 -1.12 18.60 -13.28
C VAL A 52 -1.77 17.73 -14.36
N LEU A 53 -3.10 17.58 -14.34
CA LEU A 53 -3.81 16.80 -15.36
C LEU A 53 -3.62 17.40 -16.75
N MET A 54 -3.78 18.72 -16.89
CA MET A 54 -3.64 19.42 -18.17
C MET A 54 -2.21 19.39 -18.71
N ALA A 55 -1.20 19.40 -17.82
CA ALA A 55 0.20 19.22 -18.21
C ALA A 55 0.51 17.84 -18.82
N LEU A 56 -0.37 16.86 -18.61
CA LEU A 56 -0.27 15.51 -19.16
C LEU A 56 -1.19 15.31 -20.40
N ARG A 57 -1.68 16.41 -21.00
CA ARG A 57 -2.57 16.38 -22.18
C ARG A 57 -1.92 17.02 -23.39
N THR A 58 -2.32 16.58 -24.56
CA THR A 58 -1.89 17.18 -25.82
C THR A 58 -2.45 18.60 -25.94
N ALA A 59 -1.60 19.55 -26.32
CA ALA A 59 -1.99 20.95 -26.44
C ALA A 59 -3.16 21.10 -27.43
N GLY A 60 -4.25 21.71 -26.94
CA GLY A 60 -5.48 21.88 -27.74
C GLY A 60 -6.44 20.67 -27.79
N ASN A 61 -6.07 19.55 -27.18
CA ASN A 61 -6.94 18.38 -27.06
C ASN A 61 -6.86 17.76 -25.65
N PRO A 62 -7.72 18.18 -24.70
CA PRO A 62 -7.71 17.70 -23.33
C PRO A 62 -8.03 16.20 -23.19
N ASP A 63 -8.71 15.60 -24.17
CA ASP A 63 -9.09 14.18 -24.14
C ASP A 63 -7.93 13.26 -24.55
N ASP A 64 -6.87 13.82 -25.15
CA ASP A 64 -5.74 13.06 -25.66
C ASP A 64 -4.54 13.13 -24.70
N PRO A 65 -4.14 12.01 -24.06
CA PRO A 65 -2.98 11.96 -23.22
C PRO A 65 -1.68 12.32 -23.98
N LEU A 66 -0.78 13.03 -23.31
CA LEU A 66 0.50 13.44 -23.88
C LEU A 66 1.35 12.21 -24.25
N GLY A 67 1.82 12.14 -25.50
CA GLY A 67 2.76 11.14 -25.98
C GLY A 67 2.19 10.18 -27.02
N PRO A 68 2.96 9.20 -27.46
CA PRO A 68 2.51 8.23 -28.48
C PRO A 68 1.45 7.27 -27.89
N ARG A 69 0.59 6.74 -28.74
CA ARG A 69 -0.47 5.76 -28.38
C ARG A 69 0.07 4.56 -27.59
N GLY A 70 1.29 4.11 -27.84
CA GLY A 70 1.92 3.04 -27.07
C GLY A 70 2.14 3.37 -25.59
N MET A 71 2.29 4.65 -25.25
CA MET A 71 2.43 5.09 -23.86
C MET A 71 1.11 5.02 -23.10
N GLU A 72 0.00 5.31 -23.77
CA GLU A 72 -1.33 5.11 -23.18
C GLU A 72 -1.63 3.64 -22.95
N GLN A 73 -1.32 2.78 -23.94
CA GLN A 73 -1.46 1.33 -23.75
C GLN A 73 -0.60 0.81 -22.60
N PHE A 74 0.65 1.24 -22.52
CA PHE A 74 1.55 0.89 -21.42
C PHE A 74 0.98 1.36 -20.05
N ALA A 75 0.40 2.56 -19.99
CA ALA A 75 -0.23 3.04 -18.75
C ALA A 75 -1.48 2.21 -18.38
N ARG A 76 -2.25 1.74 -19.37
CA ARG A 76 -3.37 0.80 -19.15
C ARG A 76 -2.89 -0.56 -18.63
N ASP A 77 -1.78 -1.08 -19.13
CA ASP A 77 -1.20 -2.34 -18.66
C ASP A 77 -0.66 -2.21 -17.23
N ILE A 78 0.06 -1.12 -16.94
CA ILE A 78 0.56 -0.83 -15.59
C ILE A 78 -0.56 -0.64 -14.58
N THR A 79 -1.63 0.09 -14.95
CA THR A 79 -2.75 0.30 -14.01
C THR A 79 -3.45 -1.01 -13.65
N ALA A 80 -3.44 -2.02 -14.52
CA ALA A 80 -4.02 -3.33 -14.23
C ALA A 80 -3.38 -4.01 -13.01
N LEU A 81 -2.10 -3.73 -12.73
CA LEU A 81 -1.40 -4.23 -11.53
C LEU A 81 -2.04 -3.72 -10.22
N GLY A 82 -2.73 -2.59 -10.25
CA GLY A 82 -3.48 -2.04 -9.11
C GLY A 82 -4.96 -2.37 -9.12
N SER A 83 -5.45 -3.14 -10.09
CA SER A 83 -6.86 -3.51 -10.17
C SER A 83 -7.25 -4.46 -9.03
N PRO A 84 -8.49 -4.38 -8.52
CA PRO A 84 -8.97 -5.27 -7.46
C PRO A 84 -8.81 -6.76 -7.81
N GLY A 85 -9.03 -7.13 -9.08
CA GLY A 85 -8.88 -8.52 -9.55
C GLY A 85 -7.45 -9.02 -9.44
N VAL A 86 -6.47 -8.28 -9.98
CA VAL A 86 -5.06 -8.67 -9.95
C VAL A 86 -4.53 -8.69 -8.52
N LEU A 87 -4.86 -7.67 -7.70
CA LEU A 87 -4.44 -7.64 -6.30
C LEU A 87 -5.05 -8.80 -5.50
N THR A 88 -6.31 -9.15 -5.74
CA THR A 88 -6.96 -10.31 -5.09
C THR A 88 -6.28 -11.62 -5.48
N LEU A 89 -5.98 -11.84 -6.75
CA LEU A 89 -5.26 -13.03 -7.22
C LEU A 89 -3.86 -13.12 -6.57
N LEU A 90 -3.14 -12.01 -6.49
CA LEU A 90 -1.84 -11.96 -5.84
C LEU A 90 -1.92 -12.29 -4.35
N VAL A 91 -2.92 -11.73 -3.64
CA VAL A 91 -3.15 -12.01 -2.21
C VAL A 91 -3.51 -13.46 -1.98
N ILE A 92 -4.37 -14.04 -2.83
CA ILE A 92 -4.72 -15.48 -2.75
C ILE A 92 -3.48 -16.33 -2.97
N ALA A 93 -2.72 -16.07 -4.04
CA ALA A 93 -1.50 -16.84 -4.35
C ALA A 93 -0.47 -16.77 -3.21
N ALA A 94 -0.22 -15.58 -2.68
CA ALA A 94 0.68 -15.38 -1.55
C ALA A 94 0.18 -16.10 -0.28
N SER A 95 -1.13 -16.03 0.00
CA SER A 95 -1.72 -16.66 1.18
C SER A 95 -1.68 -18.20 1.09
N VAL A 96 -1.99 -18.76 -0.08
CA VAL A 96 -1.90 -20.22 -0.34
C VAL A 96 -0.44 -20.67 -0.20
N PHE A 97 0.52 -19.95 -0.79
CA PHE A 97 1.94 -20.26 -0.63
C PHE A 97 2.36 -20.28 0.84
N LEU A 98 1.96 -19.27 1.63
CA LEU A 98 2.27 -19.19 3.04
C LEU A 98 1.64 -20.33 3.85
N LEU A 99 0.42 -20.75 3.51
CA LEU A 99 -0.25 -21.90 4.15
C LEU A 99 0.47 -23.21 3.82
N LEU A 100 0.85 -23.44 2.58
CA LEU A 100 1.61 -24.62 2.16
C LEU A 100 3.01 -24.65 2.82
N ALA A 101 3.62 -23.49 2.97
CA ALA A 101 4.90 -23.30 3.68
C ALA A 101 4.75 -23.37 5.23
N ARG A 102 3.56 -23.67 5.74
CA ARG A 102 3.25 -23.74 7.18
C ARG A 102 3.43 -22.41 7.94
N HIS A 103 3.39 -21.29 7.26
CA HIS A 103 3.46 -19.93 7.84
C HIS A 103 2.06 -19.35 8.10
N HIS A 104 1.21 -20.05 8.85
CA HIS A 104 -0.21 -19.72 9.07
C HIS A 104 -0.42 -18.30 9.62
N ARG A 105 0.44 -17.84 10.56
CA ARG A 105 0.36 -16.48 11.12
C ARG A 105 0.61 -15.39 10.07
N SER A 106 1.54 -15.63 9.15
CA SER A 106 1.81 -14.69 8.06
C SER A 106 0.68 -14.68 7.03
N ALA A 107 0.10 -15.84 6.71
CA ALA A 107 -1.07 -15.92 5.85
C ALA A 107 -2.26 -15.15 6.44
N LEU A 108 -2.55 -15.36 7.74
CA LEU A 108 -3.62 -14.63 8.43
C LEU A 108 -3.37 -13.12 8.43
N LEU A 109 -2.12 -12.68 8.66
CA LEU A 109 -1.75 -11.28 8.61
C LEU A 109 -2.00 -10.68 7.22
N VAL A 110 -1.58 -11.36 6.15
CA VAL A 110 -1.81 -10.90 4.77
C VAL A 110 -3.30 -10.78 4.50
N LEU A 111 -4.10 -11.80 4.81
CA LEU A 111 -5.54 -11.79 4.59
C LEU A 111 -6.25 -10.69 5.41
N ALA A 112 -5.89 -10.55 6.68
CA ALA A 112 -6.50 -9.55 7.56
C ALA A 112 -6.12 -8.12 7.13
N ALA A 113 -4.84 -7.86 6.84
CA ALA A 113 -4.37 -6.56 6.39
C ALA A 113 -5.01 -6.14 5.07
N THR A 114 -5.02 -7.04 4.08
CA THR A 114 -5.54 -6.73 2.74
C THR A 114 -7.06 -6.71 2.70
N GLY A 115 -7.73 -7.63 3.40
CA GLY A 115 -9.19 -7.67 3.48
C GLY A 115 -9.76 -6.47 4.21
N SER A 116 -9.18 -6.08 5.36
CA SER A 116 -9.58 -4.87 6.08
C SER A 116 -9.23 -3.59 5.30
N GLY A 117 -8.10 -3.56 4.55
CA GLY A 117 -7.74 -2.46 3.68
C GLY A 117 -8.71 -2.27 2.51
N ALA A 118 -9.17 -3.36 1.91
CA ALA A 118 -10.20 -3.33 0.88
C ALA A 118 -11.55 -2.80 1.42
N LEU A 119 -11.94 -3.24 2.63
CA LEU A 119 -13.12 -2.72 3.31
C LEU A 119 -12.98 -1.22 3.61
N ALA A 120 -11.84 -0.80 4.16
CA ALA A 120 -11.56 0.61 4.44
C ALA A 120 -11.64 1.46 3.15
N THR A 121 -11.08 1.00 2.04
CA THR A 121 -11.17 1.66 0.73
C THR A 121 -12.63 1.85 0.31
N ARG A 122 -13.46 0.82 0.49
CA ARG A 122 -14.89 0.90 0.16
C ARG A 122 -15.63 1.91 1.03
N LEU A 123 -15.40 1.87 2.35
CA LEU A 123 -16.02 2.79 3.31
C LEU A 123 -15.63 4.24 3.01
N LEU A 124 -14.34 4.51 2.78
CA LEU A 124 -13.87 5.85 2.41
C LEU A 124 -14.55 6.35 1.13
N LYS A 125 -14.66 5.51 0.09
CA LYS A 125 -15.36 5.92 -1.15
C LYS A 125 -16.86 6.23 -0.94
N LEU A 126 -17.49 5.64 0.05
CA LEU A 126 -18.89 5.95 0.40
C LEU A 126 -19.01 7.24 1.23
N SER A 127 -17.92 7.69 1.86
CA SER A 127 -17.90 8.90 2.69
C SER A 127 -17.58 10.17 1.90
N PHE A 128 -17.02 10.05 0.69
CA PHE A 128 -16.64 11.18 -0.15
C PHE A 128 -17.36 11.11 -1.48
N ASP A 129 -18.08 12.19 -1.84
CA ASP A 129 -18.82 12.30 -3.11
C ASP A 129 -18.06 13.21 -4.10
N ARG A 130 -16.78 12.91 -4.34
CA ARG A 130 -15.95 13.67 -5.26
C ARG A 130 -16.16 13.22 -6.69
N PRO A 131 -16.51 14.10 -7.64
CA PRO A 131 -16.60 13.77 -9.05
C PRO A 131 -15.21 13.45 -9.63
N ARG A 132 -15.17 12.61 -10.64
CA ARG A 132 -13.95 12.31 -11.40
C ARG A 132 -13.62 13.42 -12.37
N PRO A 133 -12.38 13.51 -12.88
CA PRO A 133 -12.07 14.36 -14.01
C PRO A 133 -12.97 14.04 -15.20
N GLU A 134 -13.44 15.08 -15.91
CA GLU A 134 -14.27 14.93 -17.13
C GLU A 134 -13.46 14.52 -18.38
N LEU A 135 -12.20 14.12 -18.17
CA LEU A 135 -11.26 13.68 -19.21
C LEU A 135 -11.32 12.17 -19.50
N ILE A 136 -12.31 11.49 -18.93
CA ILE A 136 -12.49 10.05 -19.11
C ILE A 136 -13.17 9.80 -20.46
N PRO A 137 -12.61 8.94 -21.34
CA PRO A 137 -13.29 8.53 -22.57
C PRO A 137 -14.72 8.04 -22.27
N ALA A 138 -15.67 8.43 -23.10
CA ALA A 138 -17.11 8.16 -22.89
C ALA A 138 -17.48 6.67 -22.85
N ASP A 139 -16.60 5.79 -23.31
CA ASP A 139 -16.73 4.33 -23.28
C ASP A 139 -16.37 3.72 -21.91
N ILE A 140 -15.79 4.49 -21.00
CA ILE A 140 -15.41 4.03 -19.67
C ILE A 140 -16.42 4.54 -18.64
N TYR A 141 -17.44 3.72 -18.33
CA TYR A 141 -18.37 4.05 -17.25
C TYR A 141 -17.84 3.65 -15.88
N ILE A 142 -17.58 4.63 -15.01
CA ILE A 142 -17.14 4.41 -13.62
C ILE A 142 -18.13 5.08 -12.68
N SER A 143 -18.95 4.30 -12.00
CA SER A 143 -20.03 4.77 -11.10
C SER A 143 -19.59 5.09 -9.67
N THR A 144 -18.28 4.97 -9.33
CA THR A 144 -17.80 5.17 -7.96
C THR A 144 -17.13 6.53 -7.81
N ALA A 145 -17.24 7.12 -6.59
CA ALA A 145 -16.54 8.35 -6.22
C ALA A 145 -15.04 8.32 -6.56
N SER A 146 -14.50 9.50 -6.86
CA SER A 146 -13.09 9.63 -7.24
C SER A 146 -12.16 9.42 -6.04
N PHE A 147 -12.48 10.00 -4.90
CA PHE A 147 -11.63 10.05 -3.72
C PHE A 147 -11.94 8.92 -2.70
N PRO A 148 -10.89 8.34 -2.08
CA PRO A 148 -9.52 8.27 -2.57
C PRO A 148 -9.38 7.29 -3.74
N SER A 149 -8.25 7.33 -4.47
CA SER A 149 -7.99 6.39 -5.55
C SER A 149 -7.85 4.96 -5.05
N GLY A 150 -8.79 4.08 -5.43
CA GLY A 150 -8.77 2.68 -5.00
C GLY A 150 -7.59 1.87 -5.54
N HIS A 151 -7.10 2.17 -6.76
CA HIS A 151 -5.89 1.54 -7.31
C HIS A 151 -4.64 1.97 -6.54
N ALA A 152 -4.50 3.26 -6.22
CA ALA A 152 -3.37 3.77 -5.45
C ALA A 152 -3.37 3.21 -4.01
N MET A 153 -4.50 3.24 -3.32
CA MET A 153 -4.63 2.71 -1.97
C MET A 153 -4.43 1.18 -1.95
N GLY A 154 -5.07 0.45 -2.88
CA GLY A 154 -4.98 -1.00 -2.99
C GLY A 154 -3.56 -1.47 -3.27
N SER A 155 -2.88 -0.89 -4.25
CA SER A 155 -1.48 -1.19 -4.56
C SER A 155 -0.57 -0.91 -3.37
N ALA A 156 -0.78 0.22 -2.65
CA ALA A 156 0.02 0.57 -1.48
C ALA A 156 -0.13 -0.48 -0.36
N PHE A 157 -1.34 -0.78 0.12
CA PHE A 157 -1.47 -1.72 1.23
C PHE A 157 -1.11 -3.17 0.83
N VAL A 158 -1.33 -3.61 -0.41
CA VAL A 158 -0.96 -4.97 -0.84
C VAL A 158 0.55 -5.09 -1.04
N TYR A 159 1.15 -4.25 -1.91
CA TYR A 159 2.56 -4.37 -2.23
C TYR A 159 3.46 -4.07 -1.05
N LEU A 160 3.15 -3.06 -0.22
CA LEU A 160 3.95 -2.77 0.96
C LEU A 160 3.85 -3.86 2.03
N THR A 161 2.66 -4.47 2.22
CA THR A 161 2.50 -5.60 3.15
C THR A 161 3.30 -6.82 2.70
N LEU A 162 3.18 -7.20 1.42
CA LEU A 162 3.93 -8.34 0.86
C LEU A 162 5.43 -8.06 0.80
N GLY A 163 5.82 -6.84 0.42
CA GLY A 163 7.21 -6.41 0.41
C GLY A 163 7.85 -6.43 1.79
N ALA A 164 7.14 -5.94 2.81
CA ALA A 164 7.60 -5.99 4.20
C ALA A 164 7.74 -7.44 4.71
N LEU A 165 6.81 -8.33 4.34
CA LEU A 165 6.87 -9.73 4.70
C LEU A 165 8.09 -10.42 4.06
N LEU A 166 8.30 -10.23 2.77
CA LEU A 166 9.46 -10.77 2.04
C LEU A 166 10.78 -10.20 2.58
N ALA A 167 10.84 -8.91 2.86
CA ALA A 167 12.01 -8.28 3.47
C ALA A 167 12.35 -8.86 4.85
N GLN A 168 11.35 -9.27 5.65
CA GLN A 168 11.57 -9.94 6.94
C GLN A 168 12.15 -11.35 6.78
N ALA A 169 11.82 -12.06 5.71
CA ALA A 169 12.29 -13.42 5.45
C ALA A 169 13.78 -13.48 5.08
N SER A 170 14.40 -12.36 4.70
CA SER A 170 15.82 -12.29 4.31
C SER A 170 16.69 -11.70 5.43
N THR A 171 17.93 -12.15 5.53
CA THR A 171 19.00 -11.51 6.34
C THR A 171 19.82 -10.51 5.52
N ASN A 172 19.80 -10.64 4.19
CA ASN A 172 20.58 -9.80 3.27
C ASN A 172 19.93 -8.41 3.11
N GLN A 173 20.64 -7.37 3.52
CA GLN A 173 20.16 -5.99 3.49
C GLN A 173 19.91 -5.47 2.07
N ARG A 174 20.74 -5.87 1.09
CA ARG A 174 20.54 -5.48 -0.31
C ARG A 174 19.23 -6.06 -0.87
N LEU A 175 18.92 -7.34 -0.53
CA LEU A 175 17.67 -7.96 -0.94
C LEU A 175 16.45 -7.32 -0.29
N LYS A 176 16.56 -6.91 0.99
CA LYS A 176 15.48 -6.14 1.66
C LYS A 176 15.19 -4.83 0.95
N LEU A 177 16.24 -4.05 0.66
CA LEU A 177 16.11 -2.77 -0.03
C LEU A 177 15.53 -2.96 -1.44
N TYR A 178 15.99 -3.99 -2.17
CA TYR A 178 15.45 -4.31 -3.48
C TYR A 178 13.95 -4.61 -3.46
N VAL A 179 13.51 -5.52 -2.56
CA VAL A 179 12.09 -5.91 -2.46
C VAL A 179 11.21 -4.73 -2.05
N LEU A 180 11.65 -3.92 -1.09
CA LEU A 180 10.92 -2.71 -0.69
C LEU A 180 10.91 -1.66 -1.81
N GLY A 181 12.02 -1.51 -2.54
CA GLY A 181 12.10 -0.65 -3.71
C GLY A 181 11.13 -1.07 -4.81
N VAL A 182 11.05 -2.37 -5.10
CA VAL A 182 10.06 -2.92 -6.06
C VAL A 182 8.63 -2.64 -5.60
N ALA A 183 8.30 -2.87 -4.31
CA ALA A 183 6.98 -2.60 -3.78
C ALA A 183 6.59 -1.11 -3.89
N LEU A 184 7.52 -0.21 -3.58
CA LEU A 184 7.32 1.25 -3.73
C LEU A 184 7.17 1.65 -5.20
N THR A 185 8.00 1.10 -6.09
CA THR A 185 7.92 1.38 -7.53
C THR A 185 6.58 0.94 -8.10
N LEU A 186 6.13 -0.30 -7.80
CA LEU A 186 4.82 -0.78 -8.25
C LEU A 186 3.68 0.10 -7.73
N THR A 187 3.71 0.47 -6.46
CA THR A 187 2.74 1.41 -5.88
C THR A 187 2.75 2.75 -6.61
N GLY A 188 3.94 3.32 -6.85
CA GLY A 188 4.11 4.61 -7.51
C GLY A 188 3.61 4.60 -8.95
N VAL A 189 4.06 3.64 -9.76
CA VAL A 189 3.69 3.58 -11.18
C VAL A 189 2.20 3.31 -11.39
N VAL A 190 1.57 2.50 -10.52
CA VAL A 190 0.11 2.29 -10.53
C VAL A 190 -0.63 3.61 -10.28
N GLY A 191 -0.25 4.37 -9.26
CA GLY A 191 -0.92 5.65 -8.97
C GLY A 191 -0.67 6.69 -10.08
N ILE A 192 0.56 6.82 -10.57
CA ILE A 192 0.90 7.72 -11.67
C ILE A 192 0.09 7.38 -12.94
N SER A 193 -0.08 6.10 -13.25
CA SER A 193 -0.89 5.69 -14.41
C SER A 193 -2.34 6.16 -14.29
N ARG A 194 -2.90 6.27 -13.06
CA ARG A 194 -4.28 6.78 -12.86
C ARG A 194 -4.41 8.26 -13.19
N ILE A 195 -3.38 9.06 -12.86
CA ILE A 195 -3.31 10.48 -13.21
C ILE A 195 -3.14 10.63 -14.71
N TYR A 196 -2.19 9.90 -15.28
CA TYR A 196 -1.91 9.94 -16.72
C TYR A 196 -3.13 9.57 -17.58
N LEU A 197 -3.88 8.53 -17.17
CA LEU A 197 -5.11 8.12 -17.84
C LEU A 197 -6.30 9.06 -17.58
N GLY A 198 -6.16 10.09 -16.74
CA GLY A 198 -7.21 11.08 -16.46
C GLY A 198 -8.39 10.56 -15.64
N VAL A 199 -8.27 9.40 -15.01
CA VAL A 199 -9.38 8.76 -14.28
C VAL A 199 -9.43 9.10 -12.79
N HIS A 200 -8.39 9.76 -12.28
CA HIS A 200 -8.29 10.27 -10.92
C HIS A 200 -7.53 11.60 -10.88
N TRP A 201 -7.89 12.43 -9.92
CA TRP A 201 -7.13 13.62 -9.57
C TRP A 201 -5.80 13.25 -8.90
N PRO A 202 -4.73 14.05 -9.07
CA PRO A 202 -3.46 13.86 -8.33
C PRO A 202 -3.65 13.71 -6.83
N SER A 203 -4.47 14.54 -6.19
CA SER A 203 -4.78 14.48 -4.78
C SER A 203 -5.50 13.19 -4.36
N ASP A 204 -6.36 12.58 -5.22
CA ASP A 204 -6.96 11.27 -4.96
C ASP A 204 -5.90 10.17 -4.85
N VAL A 205 -4.87 10.26 -5.70
CA VAL A 205 -3.78 9.28 -5.75
C VAL A 205 -2.86 9.44 -4.55
N LEU A 206 -2.49 10.67 -4.20
CA LEU A 206 -1.68 10.97 -3.02
C LEU A 206 -2.37 10.52 -1.73
N ALA A 207 -3.66 10.81 -1.58
CA ALA A 207 -4.46 10.35 -0.45
C ALA A 207 -4.56 8.82 -0.42
N GLY A 208 -4.74 8.17 -1.58
CA GLY A 208 -4.72 6.72 -1.70
C GLY A 208 -3.40 6.11 -1.23
N TRP A 209 -2.26 6.66 -1.65
CA TRP A 209 -0.95 6.20 -1.19
C TRP A 209 -0.76 6.43 0.31
N ALA A 210 -1.15 7.58 0.85
CA ALA A 210 -1.05 7.88 2.28
C ALA A 210 -1.90 6.90 3.12
N ALA A 211 -3.17 6.71 2.77
CA ALA A 211 -4.06 5.77 3.46
C ALA A 211 -3.57 4.32 3.35
N GLY A 212 -3.11 3.89 2.17
CA GLY A 212 -2.60 2.54 1.95
C GLY A 212 -1.29 2.27 2.68
N ALA A 213 -0.37 3.25 2.71
CA ALA A 213 0.87 3.16 3.48
C ALA A 213 0.60 3.12 4.99
N PHE A 214 -0.28 4.00 5.49
CA PHE A 214 -0.74 3.94 6.88
C PHE A 214 -1.24 2.54 7.22
N TRP A 215 -2.11 1.97 6.39
CA TRP A 215 -2.70 0.65 6.62
C TRP A 215 -1.65 -0.45 6.70
N ALA A 216 -0.73 -0.50 5.73
CA ALA A 216 0.36 -1.48 5.71
C ALA A 216 1.27 -1.38 6.94
N ILE A 217 1.64 -0.16 7.33
CA ILE A 217 2.53 0.09 8.48
C ILE A 217 1.80 -0.24 9.79
N ALA A 218 0.53 0.11 9.93
CA ALA A 218 -0.27 -0.18 11.12
C ALA A 218 -0.40 -1.70 11.35
N TRP A 219 -0.70 -2.48 10.32
CA TRP A 219 -0.73 -3.93 10.41
C TRP A 219 0.63 -4.55 10.70
N TRP A 220 1.70 -4.00 10.12
CA TRP A 220 3.06 -4.42 10.45
C TRP A 220 3.40 -4.16 11.93
N ALA A 221 3.07 -2.97 12.45
CA ALA A 221 3.29 -2.60 13.84
C ALA A 221 2.47 -3.49 14.79
N LEU A 222 1.19 -3.73 14.49
CA LEU A 222 0.32 -4.63 15.25
C LEU A 222 0.90 -6.06 15.31
N ALA A 223 1.31 -6.59 14.17
CA ALA A 223 1.94 -7.92 14.11
C ALA A 223 3.24 -8.00 14.93
N HIS A 224 3.96 -6.89 15.06
CA HIS A 224 5.17 -6.81 15.87
C HIS A 224 4.85 -6.86 17.38
N VAL A 225 3.81 -6.14 17.82
CA VAL A 225 3.35 -6.15 19.23
C VAL A 225 2.86 -7.54 19.62
N VAL A 226 1.97 -8.14 18.82
CA VAL A 226 1.41 -9.47 19.11
C VAL A 226 2.49 -10.56 19.19
N ARG A 227 3.55 -10.45 18.37
CA ARG A 227 4.70 -11.39 18.46
C ARG A 227 5.53 -11.23 19.73
N ARG A 228 5.59 -10.05 20.33
CA ARG A 228 6.33 -9.80 21.58
C ARG A 228 5.62 -10.34 22.81
N GLU A 229 4.28 -10.38 22.80
CA GLU A 229 3.46 -10.83 23.93
C GLU A 229 3.30 -12.35 23.99
N ALA A 230 3.65 -13.08 22.92
CA ALA A 230 3.60 -14.54 22.93
C ALA A 230 4.64 -15.11 23.90
N PRO A 231 4.24 -15.92 24.91
CA PRO A 231 5.16 -16.44 25.91
C PRO A 231 6.25 -17.28 25.25
N PRO A 232 7.51 -17.23 25.77
CA PRO A 232 8.59 -18.08 25.30
C PRO A 232 8.24 -19.53 25.60
N GLY A 233 7.89 -20.32 24.58
CA GLY A 233 7.54 -21.74 24.74
C GLY A 233 6.39 -22.23 23.86
N SER A 234 5.59 -21.36 23.26
CA SER A 234 4.44 -21.80 22.41
C SER A 234 4.86 -22.40 21.07
N ASN A 235 6.15 -22.44 20.73
CA ASN A 235 6.71 -23.01 19.50
C ASN A 235 7.59 -24.26 19.75
N ALA A 236 7.60 -24.82 20.96
CA ALA A 236 8.25 -26.11 21.19
C ALA A 236 7.43 -27.18 20.49
N LEU A 237 7.95 -27.71 19.38
CA LEU A 237 7.48 -28.96 18.81
C LEU A 237 7.53 -30.02 19.89
N PRO A 238 6.52 -30.89 20.05
CA PRO A 238 6.64 -32.03 20.95
C PRO A 238 7.83 -32.86 20.48
N ASP A 239 8.78 -33.06 21.40
CA ASP A 239 9.95 -33.95 21.23
C ASP A 239 9.42 -35.35 20.87
N ARG A 240 9.38 -35.66 19.59
CA ARG A 240 9.11 -37.04 19.13
C ARG A 240 10.39 -37.82 19.40
N ARG A 241 10.56 -38.25 20.65
CA ARG A 241 11.43 -39.37 20.93
C ARG A 241 10.75 -40.60 20.32
N LEU A 242 11.31 -41.01 19.18
CA LEU A 242 11.06 -42.31 18.60
C LEU A 242 11.63 -43.35 19.59
N GLY A 243 10.76 -44.09 20.27
CA GLY A 243 11.09 -45.37 20.86
C GLY A 243 11.02 -46.47 19.82
#